data_4a95c8d424ad15df8e065d9a0a40c435
#
_entry.id   4a95c8d424ad15df8e065d9a0a40c435
#
_cell.length_a   1.000
_cell.length_b   1.000
_cell.length_c   1.000
_cell.angle_alpha   90.00
_cell.angle_beta   90.00
_cell.angle_gamma   90.00
#
_symmetry.space_group_name_H-M   'P 1'
#
loop_
_entity.id
_entity.type
_entity.pdbx_description
1 polymer ?
#
loop_
_entity_poly.entity_id
_entity_poly.type
_entity_poly.pdbx_seq_one_letter_code
_entity_poly.pdbx_strand_id
1 'polypeptide(L)' 'MGGDADPDALRALVHDLRTPLTIVEGFSDLLVRRGAELEPEQRDEFAQRIAEAARELRAIIDWADR' A
#
# COMPACT_ATOMS: atom_id res chain seq x y z
N MET A 1 7.32 0.18 29.54
CA MET A 1 7.18 0.10 28.87
C MET A 1 7.12 0.21 27.97
N GLY A 2 6.86 0.13 28.44
CA GLY A 2 6.34 -0.08 27.31
C GLY A 2 6.84 0.54 26.10
N GLY A 3 7.53 1.30 26.04
CA GLY A 3 7.98 1.90 24.81
C GLY A 3 8.81 0.97 23.94
N ASP A 4 9.12 -0.17 24.48
CA ASP A 4 10.02 -1.05 23.75
C ASP A 4 9.27 -1.84 22.71
N ALA A 5 9.54 -1.59 21.46
CA ALA A 5 8.95 -2.34 20.37
C ALA A 5 9.53 -3.75 20.39
N ASP A 6 8.64 -4.74 20.44
CA ASP A 6 9.01 -6.11 20.26
C ASP A 6 9.56 -6.25 18.83
N PRO A 7 10.79 -6.74 18.65
CA PRO A 7 11.35 -6.91 17.31
C PRO A 7 10.49 -7.75 16.39
N ASP A 8 9.83 -8.77 16.94
CA ASP A 8 8.95 -9.61 16.13
C ASP A 8 7.68 -8.87 15.72
N ALA A 9 7.12 -8.05 16.61
CA ALA A 9 5.95 -7.25 16.30
C ALA A 9 6.30 -6.20 15.25
N LEU A 10 7.45 -5.58 15.36
CA LEU A 10 7.90 -4.59 14.38
C LEU A 10 8.12 -5.25 13.02
N ARG A 11 8.70 -6.43 13.01
CA ARG A 11 8.94 -7.16 11.78
C ARG A 11 7.62 -7.54 11.11
N ALA A 12 6.65 -7.98 11.91
CA ALA A 12 5.32 -8.31 11.40
C ALA A 12 4.64 -7.07 10.79
N LEU A 13 4.77 -5.93 11.46
CA LEU A 13 4.21 -4.67 10.96
C LEU A 13 4.82 -4.29 9.62
N VAL A 14 6.13 -4.37 9.52
CA VAL A 14 6.83 -4.07 8.26
C VAL A 14 6.35 -5.02 7.16
N HIS A 15 6.21 -6.29 7.49
CA HIS A 15 5.73 -7.29 6.54
C HIS A 15 4.32 -6.95 6.05
N ASP A 16 3.44 -6.57 6.97
CA ASP A 16 2.05 -6.27 6.63
C ASP A 16 1.93 -5.00 5.78
N LEU A 17 2.82 -4.04 5.99
CA LEU A 17 2.83 -2.81 5.18
C LEU A 17 3.38 -3.04 3.78
N ARG A 18 4.25 -4.02 3.64
CA ARG A 18 4.96 -4.24 2.38
C ARG A 18 4.03 -4.65 1.24
N THR A 19 3.05 -5.50 1.51
CA THR A 19 2.14 -5.98 0.48
C THR A 19 1.33 -4.85 -0.16
N PRO A 20 0.57 -4.04 0.61
CA PRO A 20 -0.15 -2.94 -0.02
C PRO A 20 0.77 -1.88 -0.62
N LEU A 21 1.96 -1.69 -0.04
CA LEU A 21 2.92 -0.75 -0.62
C LEU A 21 3.38 -1.21 -2.00
N THR A 22 3.64 -2.51 -2.16
CA THR A 22 4.03 -3.07 -3.44
C THR A 22 2.94 -2.87 -4.49
N ILE A 23 1.67 -3.00 -4.08
CA ILE A 23 0.54 -2.78 -4.98
C ILE A 23 0.50 -1.32 -5.43
N VAL A 24 0.64 -0.38 -4.50
CA VAL A 24 0.66 1.05 -4.83
C VAL A 24 1.78 1.34 -5.82
N GLU A 25 2.98 0.85 -5.51
CA GLU A 25 4.15 1.10 -6.36
C GLU A 25 3.97 0.50 -7.75
N GLY A 26 3.48 -0.73 -7.83
CA GLY A 26 3.32 -1.42 -9.10
C GLY A 26 2.32 -0.74 -10.03
N PHE A 27 1.13 -0.46 -9.52
CA PHE A 27 0.12 0.19 -10.35
C PHE A 27 0.47 1.64 -10.65
N SER A 28 1.11 2.34 -9.71
CA SER A 28 1.57 3.71 -9.97
C SER A 28 2.61 3.73 -11.08
N ASP A 29 3.54 2.78 -11.06
CA ASP A 29 4.57 2.68 -12.07
C ASP A 29 3.97 2.40 -13.45
N LEU A 30 2.98 1.51 -13.51
CA LEU A 30 2.27 1.23 -14.75
C LEU A 30 1.58 2.46 -15.31
N LEU A 31 0.94 3.26 -14.44
CA LEU A 31 0.29 4.49 -14.87
C LEU A 31 1.30 5.49 -15.40
N VAL A 32 2.45 5.61 -14.77
CA VAL A 32 3.50 6.54 -15.19
C VAL A 32 4.07 6.11 -16.54
N ARG A 33 4.34 4.82 -16.70
CA ARG A 33 5.01 4.33 -17.91
C ARG A 33 4.07 4.14 -19.08
N ARG A 34 2.86 3.67 -18.82
CA ARG A 34 1.93 3.22 -19.86
C ARG A 34 0.57 3.86 -19.84
N GLY A 35 0.39 4.88 -19.00
CA GLY A 35 -0.93 5.49 -18.83
C GLY A 35 -1.57 5.92 -20.15
N ALA A 36 -0.77 6.46 -21.08
CA ALA A 36 -1.28 6.93 -22.35
C ALA A 36 -1.77 5.80 -23.26
N GLU A 37 -1.26 4.58 -23.04
CA GLU A 37 -1.63 3.41 -23.82
C GLU A 37 -2.81 2.64 -23.26
N LEU A 38 -3.17 2.93 -22.00
CA LEU A 38 -4.23 2.19 -21.33
C LEU A 38 -5.61 2.72 -21.73
N GLU A 39 -6.56 1.81 -21.82
CA GLU A 39 -7.94 2.20 -21.96
C GLU A 39 -8.41 2.93 -20.71
N PRO A 40 -9.36 3.88 -20.82
CA PRO A 40 -9.85 4.61 -19.64
C PRO A 40 -10.32 3.69 -18.52
N GLU A 41 -10.95 2.57 -18.85
CA GLU A 41 -11.42 1.63 -17.85
C GLU A 41 -10.27 0.99 -17.09
N GLN A 42 -9.17 0.70 -17.78
CA GLN A 42 -7.98 0.13 -17.16
C GLN A 42 -7.33 1.14 -16.22
N ARG A 43 -7.25 2.40 -16.66
CA ARG A 43 -6.70 3.46 -15.80
C ARG A 43 -7.53 3.63 -14.54
N ASP A 44 -8.85 3.60 -14.69
CA ASP A 44 -9.75 3.70 -13.55
C ASP A 44 -9.57 2.53 -12.59
N GLU A 45 -9.43 1.32 -13.14
CA GLU A 45 -9.22 0.13 -12.31
C GLU A 45 -7.91 0.23 -11.54
N PHE A 46 -6.84 0.64 -12.21
CA PHE A 46 -5.53 0.78 -11.55
C PHE A 46 -5.59 1.85 -10.45
N ALA A 47 -6.26 2.97 -10.73
CA ALA A 47 -6.43 4.02 -9.74
C ALA A 47 -7.20 3.50 -8.52
N GLN A 48 -8.22 2.69 -8.73
CA GLN A 48 -8.98 2.10 -7.64
C GLN A 48 -8.14 1.14 -6.81
N ARG A 49 -7.30 0.34 -7.46
CA ARG A 49 -6.40 -0.56 -6.76
C ARG A 49 -5.42 0.20 -5.89
N ILE A 50 -4.90 1.31 -6.40
CA ILE A 50 -4.01 2.17 -5.62
C ILE A 50 -4.74 2.73 -4.41
N ALA A 51 -5.96 3.21 -4.61
CA ALA A 51 -6.74 3.78 -3.52
C ALA A 51 -7.06 2.75 -2.44
N GLU A 52 -7.41 1.53 -2.85
CA GLU A 52 -7.68 0.45 -1.90
C GLU A 52 -6.45 0.09 -1.09
N ALA A 53 -5.30 -0.03 -1.76
CA ALA A 53 -4.05 -0.35 -1.08
C ALA A 53 -3.63 0.77 -0.14
N ALA A 54 -3.86 2.03 -0.53
CA ALA A 54 -3.56 3.16 0.33
C ALA A 54 -4.41 3.15 1.60
N ARG A 55 -5.69 2.79 1.47
CA ARG A 55 -6.57 2.67 2.64
C ARG A 55 -6.12 1.54 3.56
N GLU A 56 -5.64 0.44 2.97
CA GLU A 56 -5.12 -0.67 3.77
C GLU A 56 -3.87 -0.24 4.53
N LEU A 57 -2.96 0.49 3.88
CA LEU A 57 -1.78 1.04 4.53
C LEU A 57 -2.18 1.91 5.72
N ARG A 58 -3.15 2.79 5.51
CA ARG A 58 -3.61 3.69 6.55
C ARG A 58 -4.20 2.89 7.72
N ALA A 59 -4.99 1.87 7.44
CA ALA A 59 -5.60 1.06 8.48
C ALA A 59 -4.53 0.34 9.33
N ILE A 60 -3.50 -0.18 8.68
CA ILE A 60 -2.41 -0.84 9.40
C ILE A 60 -1.67 0.14 10.29
N ILE A 61 -1.37 1.32 9.75
CA ILE A 61 -0.66 2.37 10.50
C ILE A 61 -1.50 2.83 11.69
N ASP A 62 -2.79 3.07 11.47
CA ASP A 62 -3.68 3.53 12.54
C ASP A 62 -3.82 2.49 13.64
N TRP A 63 -3.87 1.22 13.24
CA TRP A 63 -3.93 0.12 14.22
C TRP A 63 -2.66 0.08 15.06
N ALA A 64 -1.50 0.22 14.41
CA ALA A 64 -0.21 0.16 15.09
C ALA A 64 0.02 1.38 16.00
N ASP A 65 -0.64 2.47 15.72
CA ASP A 65 -0.46 3.73 16.44
C ASP A 65 -1.42 3.86 17.64
N ARG A 66 -2.12 2.82 18.02
CA ARG A 66 -3.04 2.86 19.16
C ARG A 66 -2.32 2.98 20.48
#